data_8cc7c4603eeb35625b820f76ee7b1e73
#
_entry.id   8cc7c4603eeb35625b820f76ee7b1e73
#
_cell.length_a   1.000
_cell.length_b   1.000
_cell.length_c   1.000
_cell.angle_alpha   90.00
_cell.angle_beta   90.00
_cell.angle_gamma   90.00
#
_symmetry.space_group_name_H-M   'P 1'
#
loop_
_entity.id
_entity.type
_entity.pdbx_description
1 polymer ?
#
loop_
_entity_poly.entity_id
_entity_poly.type
_entity_poly.pdbx_seq_one_letter_code
_entity_poly.pdbx_strand_id
1 'polypeptide(L)'
;MVSVKEHYDSLLSDVYTWLMGGFDEAKKSNVAFFNSRNIKPLSSGVAVDLGAGSGFQSIPLAELGFAVTAIDLSQKLLNELKSNTDAHSVTVIKDDILNFSDHIATHCELIVCMTDTITHLKSKDDALKIFQESFNSLEDGGKLILTFRDLSEELTDTDRFIPVRSDENIIFTCFLEYEPETVKIHDIVYIKDHETWKLNKSCYRKIRLSAGWVEKHLLNIGFTLQESTNSNGFQTIVVMK
;
A
#
# COMPACT_ATOMS: atom_id res chain seq x y z
N MET A 1 -7.64 -21.07 -2.70
CA MET A 1 -6.91 -19.79 -2.63
C MET A 1 -7.68 -18.89 -1.69
N VAL A 2 -7.01 -18.20 -0.81
CA VAL A 2 -7.64 -17.31 0.15
C VAL A 2 -7.78 -15.89 -0.44
N SER A 3 -8.69 -15.09 0.09
CA SER A 3 -8.77 -13.66 -0.22
C SER A 3 -7.55 -12.92 0.34
N VAL A 4 -7.27 -11.71 -0.16
CA VAL A 4 -6.20 -10.84 0.39
C VAL A 4 -6.40 -10.65 1.89
N LYS A 5 -7.65 -10.36 2.32
CA LYS A 5 -7.97 -10.21 3.75
C LYS A 5 -7.63 -11.45 4.58
N GLU A 6 -8.06 -12.65 4.13
CA GLU A 6 -7.76 -13.90 4.83
C GLU A 6 -6.27 -14.20 4.86
N HIS A 7 -5.53 -13.86 3.79
CA HIS A 7 -4.08 -13.99 3.73
C HIS A 7 -3.38 -13.11 4.79
N TYR A 8 -3.78 -11.84 4.89
CA TYR A 8 -3.28 -10.94 5.93
C TYR A 8 -3.64 -11.42 7.32
N ASP A 9 -4.90 -11.77 7.57
CA ASP A 9 -5.37 -12.20 8.89
C ASP A 9 -4.70 -13.50 9.37
N SER A 10 -4.33 -14.41 8.46
CA SER A 10 -3.79 -15.74 8.79
C SER A 10 -2.26 -15.82 8.81
N LEU A 11 -1.55 -14.93 8.13
CA LEU A 11 -0.10 -15.02 7.97
C LEU A 11 0.59 -13.66 8.00
N LEU A 12 0.25 -12.75 7.06
CA LEU A 12 1.09 -11.61 6.78
C LEU A 12 1.08 -10.57 7.90
N SER A 13 -0.08 -10.34 8.55
CA SER A 13 -0.17 -9.36 9.65
C SER A 13 0.75 -9.68 10.84
N ASP A 14 1.11 -10.96 11.06
CA ASP A 14 2.00 -11.36 12.16
C ASP A 14 3.46 -10.98 11.93
N VAL A 15 3.84 -10.86 10.67
CA VAL A 15 5.22 -10.58 10.27
C VAL A 15 5.38 -9.26 9.51
N TYR A 16 4.28 -8.51 9.30
CA TYR A 16 4.26 -7.36 8.41
C TYR A 16 5.20 -6.24 8.85
N THR A 17 5.15 -5.84 10.11
CA THR A 17 6.05 -4.81 10.66
C THR A 17 7.51 -5.25 10.62
N TRP A 18 7.79 -6.53 10.94
CA TRP A 18 9.14 -7.10 10.75
C TRP A 18 9.56 -7.08 9.28
N LEU A 19 8.66 -7.46 8.36
CA LEU A 19 8.91 -7.46 6.92
C LEU A 19 9.33 -6.07 6.42
N MET A 20 8.71 -5.02 6.95
CA MET A 20 9.00 -3.61 6.60
C MET A 20 10.24 -3.03 7.29
N GLY A 21 10.96 -3.84 8.07
CA GLY A 21 12.19 -3.41 8.74
C GLY A 21 12.01 -2.93 10.17
N GLY A 22 10.82 -3.07 10.72
CA GLY A 22 10.39 -2.50 11.98
C GLY A 22 9.62 -1.19 11.77
N PHE A 23 8.83 -0.84 12.77
CA PHE A 23 7.94 0.32 12.68
C PHE A 23 8.71 1.64 12.47
N ASP A 24 9.76 1.87 13.26
CA ASP A 24 10.54 3.11 13.23
C ASP A 24 11.26 3.33 11.89
N GLU A 25 11.85 2.28 11.30
CA GLU A 25 12.53 2.38 10.01
C GLU A 25 11.53 2.60 8.87
N ALA A 26 10.38 1.91 8.87
CA ALA A 26 9.32 2.13 7.91
C ALA A 26 8.76 3.56 8.01
N LYS A 27 8.48 4.05 9.22
CA LYS A 27 8.07 5.43 9.49
C LYS A 27 9.09 6.44 9.00
N LYS A 28 10.37 6.28 9.36
CA LYS A 28 11.46 7.17 8.95
C LYS A 28 11.61 7.24 7.43
N SER A 29 11.49 6.10 6.74
CA SER A 29 11.52 6.03 5.28
C SER A 29 10.37 6.84 4.65
N ASN A 30 9.16 6.73 5.20
CA ASN A 30 8.01 7.49 4.71
C ASN A 30 8.12 8.99 5.02
N VAL A 31 8.65 9.38 6.19
CA VAL A 31 8.97 10.80 6.48
C VAL A 31 9.94 11.36 5.45
N ALA A 32 11.00 10.63 5.12
CA ALA A 32 11.97 11.03 4.10
C ALA A 32 11.33 11.10 2.71
N PHE A 33 10.46 10.14 2.36
CA PHE A 33 9.72 10.11 1.11
C PHE A 33 8.83 11.35 0.93
N PHE A 34 8.05 11.72 1.94
CA PHE A 34 7.16 12.89 1.90
C PHE A 34 7.94 14.20 1.89
N ASN A 35 8.97 14.32 2.72
CA ASN A 35 9.81 15.52 2.78
C ASN A 35 10.53 15.80 1.46
N SER A 36 11.08 14.76 0.79
CA SER A 36 11.76 14.91 -0.50
C SER A 36 10.84 15.43 -1.62
N ARG A 37 9.51 15.27 -1.46
CA ARG A 37 8.48 15.72 -2.39
C ARG A 37 7.73 16.98 -1.92
N ASN A 38 8.21 17.61 -0.84
CA ASN A 38 7.59 18.78 -0.21
C ASN A 38 6.09 18.54 0.12
N ILE A 39 5.73 17.32 0.55
CA ILE A 39 4.38 17.00 0.98
C ILE A 39 4.17 17.59 2.38
N LYS A 40 3.26 18.55 2.45
CA LYS A 40 2.83 19.24 3.66
C LYS A 40 1.47 19.89 3.41
N PRO A 41 0.67 20.17 4.44
CA PRO A 41 -0.60 20.87 4.27
C PRO A 41 -0.40 22.28 3.70
N LEU A 42 -1.12 22.59 2.65
CA LEU A 42 -1.10 23.92 1.99
C LEU A 42 -2.51 24.54 1.89
N SER A 43 -3.55 23.73 2.05
CA SER A 43 -4.96 24.09 1.86
C SER A 43 -5.85 23.48 2.95
N SER A 44 -6.66 22.46 2.62
CA SER A 44 -7.56 21.83 3.58
C SER A 44 -6.82 21.08 4.70
N GLY A 45 -5.60 20.62 4.43
CA GLY A 45 -4.84 19.78 5.35
C GLY A 45 -5.47 18.40 5.59
N VAL A 46 -6.40 17.96 4.74
CA VAL A 46 -7.06 16.66 4.83
C VAL A 46 -6.34 15.65 3.96
N ALA A 47 -5.96 14.51 4.53
CA ALA A 47 -5.35 13.41 3.80
C ALA A 47 -6.10 12.09 3.99
N VAL A 48 -6.06 11.23 2.97
CA VAL A 48 -6.61 9.87 3.02
C VAL A 48 -5.51 8.88 2.70
N ASP A 49 -5.39 7.85 3.55
CA ASP A 49 -4.44 6.75 3.37
C ASP A 49 -5.21 5.46 3.07
N LEU A 50 -5.11 5.00 1.82
CA LEU A 50 -5.79 3.83 1.30
C LEU A 50 -4.89 2.59 1.45
N GLY A 51 -5.31 1.66 2.31
CA GLY A 51 -4.52 0.50 2.70
C GLY A 51 -3.48 0.87 3.76
N ALA A 52 -3.93 1.58 4.78
CA ALA A 52 -3.08 2.19 5.81
C ALA A 52 -2.25 1.19 6.63
N GLY A 53 -2.69 -0.08 6.71
CA GLY A 53 -2.00 -1.11 7.46
C GLY A 53 -1.68 -0.70 8.89
N SER A 54 -0.40 -0.84 9.28
CA SER A 54 0.12 -0.45 10.60
C SER A 54 0.38 1.06 10.76
N GLY A 55 0.05 1.87 9.73
CA GLY A 55 0.15 3.33 9.79
C GLY A 55 1.48 3.93 9.37
N PHE A 56 2.27 3.20 8.59
CA PHE A 56 3.60 3.66 8.14
C PHE A 56 3.56 4.95 7.31
N GLN A 57 2.44 5.23 6.64
CA GLN A 57 2.16 6.46 5.91
C GLN A 57 1.29 7.42 6.73
N SER A 58 0.25 6.90 7.38
CA SER A 58 -0.72 7.69 8.13
C SER A 58 -0.08 8.52 9.24
N ILE A 59 0.82 7.91 10.03
CA ILE A 59 1.47 8.60 11.16
C ILE A 59 2.42 9.69 10.69
N PRO A 60 3.35 9.46 9.72
CA PRO A 60 4.14 10.52 9.11
C PRO A 60 3.31 11.68 8.55
N LEU A 61 2.20 11.40 7.86
CA LEU A 61 1.33 12.45 7.34
C LEU A 61 0.70 13.28 8.46
N ALA A 62 0.26 12.63 9.55
CA ALA A 62 -0.27 13.32 10.72
C ALA A 62 0.80 14.19 11.41
N GLU A 63 2.04 13.70 11.52
CA GLU A 63 3.18 14.47 12.05
C GLU A 63 3.56 15.66 11.16
N LEU A 64 3.30 15.58 9.86
CA LEU A 64 3.45 16.71 8.92
C LEU A 64 2.31 17.72 9.02
N GLY A 65 1.27 17.43 9.82
CA GLY A 65 0.16 18.34 10.11
C GLY A 65 -1.13 18.06 9.36
N PHE A 66 -1.25 16.92 8.65
CA PHE A 66 -2.51 16.52 8.02
C PHE A 66 -3.50 15.93 9.05
N ALA A 67 -4.79 16.18 8.84
CA ALA A 67 -5.86 15.38 9.42
C ALA A 67 -6.06 14.14 8.53
N VAL A 68 -5.66 12.95 9.03
CA VAL A 68 -5.59 11.73 8.21
C VAL A 68 -6.79 10.83 8.45
N THR A 69 -7.43 10.37 7.36
CA THR A 69 -8.37 9.25 7.38
C THR A 69 -7.63 8.01 6.86
N ALA A 70 -7.39 7.04 7.74
CA ALA A 70 -6.66 5.80 7.48
C ALA A 70 -7.64 4.63 7.30
N ILE A 71 -7.66 4.02 6.13
CA ILE A 71 -8.62 2.96 5.77
C ILE A 71 -7.87 1.66 5.45
N ASP A 72 -8.26 0.55 6.08
CA ASP A 72 -7.72 -0.78 5.82
C ASP A 72 -8.74 -1.88 6.15
N LEU A 73 -8.59 -3.06 5.52
CA LEU A 73 -9.40 -4.25 5.79
C LEU A 73 -8.95 -5.03 7.02
N SER A 74 -7.67 -4.96 7.39
CA SER A 74 -7.08 -5.74 8.47
C SER A 74 -7.26 -5.06 9.83
N GLN A 75 -8.16 -5.61 10.64
CA GLN A 75 -8.34 -5.12 12.02
C GLN A 75 -7.06 -5.21 12.85
N LYS A 76 -6.23 -6.22 12.58
CA LYS A 76 -4.99 -6.45 13.33
C LYS A 76 -3.99 -5.34 13.07
N LEU A 77 -3.76 -4.98 11.79
CA LEU A 77 -2.89 -3.87 11.42
C LEU A 77 -3.42 -2.52 11.90
N LEU A 78 -4.75 -2.30 11.80
CA LEU A 78 -5.37 -1.09 12.33
C LEU A 78 -5.27 -0.95 13.86
N ASN A 79 -5.23 -2.07 14.59
CA ASN A 79 -4.97 -2.04 16.03
C ASN A 79 -3.52 -1.64 16.32
N GLU A 80 -2.56 -2.09 15.51
CA GLU A 80 -1.17 -1.67 15.59
C GLU A 80 -1.03 -0.17 15.29
N LEU A 81 -1.68 0.33 14.23
CA LEU A 81 -1.75 1.76 13.93
C LEU A 81 -2.23 2.55 15.14
N LYS A 82 -3.37 2.15 15.74
CA LYS A 82 -3.93 2.83 16.92
C LYS A 82 -3.01 2.83 18.12
N SER A 83 -2.19 1.79 18.31
CA SER A 83 -1.23 1.74 19.41
C SER A 83 0.01 2.61 19.18
N ASN A 84 0.30 2.97 17.93
CA ASN A 84 1.45 3.76 17.54
C ASN A 84 1.13 5.24 17.25
N THR A 85 -0.14 5.65 17.34
CA THR A 85 -0.56 7.03 17.09
C THR A 85 -1.13 7.68 18.34
N ASP A 86 -0.83 8.97 18.54
CA ASP A 86 -1.53 9.81 19.49
C ASP A 86 -2.93 10.15 18.94
N ALA A 87 -3.98 9.94 19.70
CA ALA A 87 -5.38 9.76 19.29
C ALA A 87 -6.05 10.92 18.51
N HIS A 88 -5.37 12.03 18.22
CA HIS A 88 -6.04 13.25 17.76
C HIS A 88 -5.89 13.60 16.27
N SER A 89 -5.00 12.94 15.53
CA SER A 89 -4.69 13.33 14.14
C SER A 89 -5.03 12.27 13.10
N VAL A 90 -5.34 11.03 13.50
CA VAL A 90 -5.64 9.92 12.58
C VAL A 90 -7.00 9.30 12.93
N THR A 91 -7.95 9.41 12.00
CA THR A 91 -9.22 8.67 12.04
C THR A 91 -9.03 7.31 11.40
N VAL A 92 -9.21 6.24 12.18
CA VAL A 92 -8.97 4.87 11.74
C VAL A 92 -10.27 4.16 11.39
N ILE A 93 -10.42 3.75 10.14
CA ILE A 93 -11.63 3.13 9.59
C ILE A 93 -11.31 1.73 9.05
N LYS A 94 -12.12 0.76 9.46
CA LYS A 94 -12.06 -0.59 8.91
C LYS A 94 -13.07 -0.73 7.79
N ASP A 95 -12.63 -0.60 6.55
CA ASP A 95 -13.47 -0.78 5.37
C ASP A 95 -12.62 -1.17 4.14
N ASP A 96 -13.31 -1.54 3.05
CA ASP A 96 -12.70 -1.69 1.74
C ASP A 96 -12.36 -0.30 1.17
N ILE A 97 -11.15 -0.16 0.63
CA ILE A 97 -10.72 1.09 0.01
C ILE A 97 -11.61 1.51 -1.16
N LEU A 98 -12.38 0.60 -1.75
CA LEU A 98 -13.38 0.90 -2.79
C LEU A 98 -14.55 1.75 -2.28
N ASN A 99 -14.72 1.88 -0.96
CA ASN A 99 -15.76 2.69 -0.31
C ASN A 99 -15.18 3.97 0.32
N PHE A 100 -13.93 4.31 0.06
CA PHE A 100 -13.24 5.38 0.78
C PHE A 100 -13.96 6.74 0.68
N SER A 101 -14.60 7.03 -0.46
CA SER A 101 -15.34 8.27 -0.70
C SER A 101 -16.51 8.46 0.28
N ASP A 102 -17.09 7.38 0.80
CA ASP A 102 -18.18 7.44 1.79
C ASP A 102 -17.70 7.96 3.16
N HIS A 103 -16.39 7.95 3.39
CA HIS A 103 -15.75 8.35 4.66
C HIS A 103 -15.14 9.76 4.60
N ILE A 104 -15.29 10.48 3.49
CA ILE A 104 -14.75 11.82 3.29
C ILE A 104 -15.89 12.84 3.31
N ALA A 105 -15.89 13.71 4.33
CA ALA A 105 -16.93 14.74 4.46
C ALA A 105 -16.71 15.96 3.57
N THR A 106 -15.46 16.22 3.15
CA THR A 106 -15.04 17.38 2.33
C THR A 106 -13.96 16.94 1.35
N HIS A 107 -13.70 17.73 0.31
CA HIS A 107 -12.57 17.46 -0.57
C HIS A 107 -11.26 17.42 0.22
N CYS A 108 -10.36 16.53 -0.15
CA CYS A 108 -9.06 16.33 0.49
C CYS A 108 -7.92 16.86 -0.36
N GLU A 109 -6.84 17.27 0.30
CA GLU A 109 -5.64 17.78 -0.34
C GLU A 109 -4.72 16.66 -0.83
N LEU A 110 -4.76 15.51 -0.15
CA LEU A 110 -3.87 14.39 -0.43
C LEU A 110 -4.60 13.05 -0.32
N ILE A 111 -4.39 12.19 -1.31
CA ILE A 111 -4.72 10.77 -1.23
C ILE A 111 -3.44 9.97 -1.47
N VAL A 112 -3.14 9.01 -0.60
CA VAL A 112 -2.04 8.08 -0.80
C VAL A 112 -2.57 6.65 -0.87
N CYS A 113 -2.04 5.85 -1.81
CA CYS A 113 -2.28 4.42 -1.93
C CYS A 113 -0.93 3.76 -2.20
N MET A 114 -0.23 3.42 -1.13
CA MET A 114 1.19 3.07 -1.18
C MET A 114 1.44 1.61 -0.80
N THR A 115 2.68 1.17 -0.97
CA THR A 115 3.16 -0.16 -0.56
C THR A 115 2.35 -1.31 -1.18
N ASP A 116 2.13 -1.26 -2.49
CA ASP A 116 1.44 -2.32 -3.27
C ASP A 116 -0.10 -2.41 -3.09
N THR A 117 -0.72 -1.59 -2.26
CA THR A 117 -2.16 -1.69 -1.95
C THR A 117 -3.02 -1.77 -3.22
N ILE A 118 -2.76 -0.93 -4.22
CA ILE A 118 -3.53 -0.89 -5.47
C ILE A 118 -3.50 -2.24 -6.23
N THR A 119 -2.43 -3.01 -6.10
CA THR A 119 -2.30 -4.31 -6.77
C THR A 119 -3.09 -5.43 -6.07
N HIS A 120 -3.54 -5.20 -4.83
CA HIS A 120 -4.37 -6.13 -4.08
C HIS A 120 -5.86 -6.08 -4.45
N LEU A 121 -6.28 -5.15 -5.30
CA LEU A 121 -7.62 -5.09 -5.83
C LEU A 121 -7.94 -6.33 -6.68
N LYS A 122 -9.23 -6.59 -6.89
CA LYS A 122 -9.69 -7.80 -7.60
C LYS A 122 -9.55 -7.68 -9.13
N SER A 123 -9.60 -6.45 -9.65
CA SER A 123 -9.60 -6.18 -11.08
C SER A 123 -9.01 -4.82 -11.41
N LYS A 124 -8.66 -4.61 -12.69
CA LYS A 124 -8.28 -3.30 -13.22
C LYS A 124 -9.44 -2.30 -13.16
N ASP A 125 -10.69 -2.78 -13.25
CA ASP A 125 -11.87 -1.91 -13.12
C ASP A 125 -11.99 -1.34 -11.70
N ASP A 126 -11.65 -2.13 -10.67
CA ASP A 126 -11.57 -1.63 -9.31
C ASP A 126 -10.48 -0.55 -9.17
N ALA A 127 -9.33 -0.72 -9.82
CA ALA A 127 -8.29 0.31 -9.85
C ALA A 127 -8.77 1.59 -10.55
N LEU A 128 -9.47 1.47 -11.68
CA LEU A 128 -10.09 2.61 -12.37
C LEU A 128 -11.11 3.33 -11.48
N LYS A 129 -11.90 2.59 -10.70
CA LYS A 129 -12.82 3.17 -9.72
C LYS A 129 -12.04 4.00 -8.69
N ILE A 130 -10.97 3.46 -8.11
CA ILE A 130 -10.12 4.21 -7.16
C ILE A 130 -9.58 5.49 -7.81
N PHE A 131 -9.09 5.43 -9.05
CA PHE A 131 -8.57 6.62 -9.73
C PHE A 131 -9.65 7.68 -9.94
N GLN A 132 -10.84 7.27 -10.41
CA GLN A 132 -11.94 8.20 -10.63
C GLN A 132 -12.46 8.82 -9.34
N GLU A 133 -12.68 8.00 -8.30
CA GLU A 133 -13.12 8.50 -7.01
C GLU A 133 -12.06 9.39 -6.34
N SER A 134 -10.76 9.09 -6.54
CA SER A 134 -9.68 9.96 -6.07
C SER A 134 -9.72 11.32 -6.75
N PHE A 135 -9.95 11.36 -8.07
CA PHE A 135 -10.10 12.62 -8.79
C PHE A 135 -11.30 13.43 -8.28
N ASN A 136 -12.42 12.76 -8.04
CA ASN A 136 -13.64 13.42 -7.55
C ASN A 136 -13.45 13.96 -6.12
N SER A 137 -12.74 13.21 -5.26
CA SER A 137 -12.56 13.52 -3.85
C SER A 137 -11.45 14.55 -3.56
N LEU A 138 -10.50 14.71 -4.49
CA LEU A 138 -9.45 15.70 -4.34
C LEU A 138 -9.97 17.12 -4.63
N GLU A 139 -9.45 18.09 -3.90
CA GLU A 139 -9.58 19.52 -4.24
C GLU A 139 -8.72 19.89 -5.45
N ASP A 140 -8.96 21.05 -6.06
CA ASP A 140 -8.11 21.56 -7.15
C ASP A 140 -6.68 21.78 -6.62
N GLY A 141 -5.70 21.20 -7.31
CA GLY A 141 -4.30 21.18 -6.87
C GLY A 141 -3.97 20.06 -5.89
N GLY A 142 -4.96 19.27 -5.46
CA GLY A 142 -4.78 18.09 -4.62
C GLY A 142 -4.03 16.97 -5.33
N LYS A 143 -3.35 16.12 -4.58
CA LYS A 143 -2.45 15.09 -5.12
C LYS A 143 -2.91 13.69 -4.81
N LEU A 144 -2.71 12.77 -5.77
CA LEU A 144 -2.75 11.33 -5.56
C LEU A 144 -1.33 10.77 -5.69
N ILE A 145 -0.91 9.98 -4.69
CA ILE A 145 0.37 9.27 -4.69
C ILE A 145 0.09 7.77 -4.71
N LEU A 146 0.64 7.10 -5.70
CA LEU A 146 0.59 5.65 -5.83
C LEU A 146 1.99 5.07 -5.75
N THR A 147 2.18 4.00 -4.96
CA THR A 147 3.40 3.20 -5.05
C THR A 147 3.06 1.71 -5.12
N PHE A 148 3.63 1.01 -6.10
CA PHE A 148 3.32 -0.40 -6.37
C PHE A 148 4.44 -1.09 -7.13
N ARG A 149 4.46 -2.43 -7.08
CA ARG A 149 5.32 -3.23 -7.94
C ARG A 149 4.71 -3.37 -9.33
N ASP A 150 5.50 -3.07 -10.35
CA ASP A 150 5.15 -3.40 -11.72
C ASP A 150 5.36 -4.91 -11.93
N LEU A 151 4.25 -5.65 -12.03
CA LEU A 151 4.23 -7.09 -12.26
C LEU A 151 3.86 -7.44 -13.70
N SER A 152 3.96 -6.47 -14.62
CA SER A 152 3.61 -6.67 -16.04
C SER A 152 4.63 -7.51 -16.77
N GLU A 153 5.91 -7.45 -16.38
CA GLU A 153 6.95 -8.33 -16.89
C GLU A 153 7.06 -9.61 -16.06
N GLU A 154 7.18 -10.75 -16.73
CA GLU A 154 7.24 -12.04 -16.08
C GLU A 154 8.68 -12.44 -15.77
N LEU A 155 8.93 -12.76 -14.52
CA LEU A 155 10.16 -13.46 -14.15
C LEU A 155 10.06 -14.92 -14.59
N THR A 156 11.19 -15.52 -14.95
CA THR A 156 11.25 -16.90 -15.43
C THR A 156 12.07 -17.81 -14.51
N ASP A 157 11.83 -19.08 -14.60
CA ASP A 157 12.58 -20.14 -13.91
C ASP A 157 12.78 -19.84 -12.41
N THR A 158 14.02 -19.83 -11.94
CA THR A 158 14.38 -19.63 -10.54
C THR A 158 14.21 -18.18 -10.08
N ASP A 159 14.17 -17.21 -10.99
CA ASP A 159 13.98 -15.79 -10.65
C ASP A 159 12.60 -15.50 -10.06
N ARG A 160 11.65 -16.44 -10.23
CA ARG A 160 10.32 -16.37 -9.59
C ARG A 160 10.33 -16.64 -8.08
N PHE A 161 11.44 -17.17 -7.55
CA PHE A 161 11.65 -17.35 -6.10
C PHE A 161 12.35 -16.11 -5.54
N ILE A 162 11.61 -15.30 -4.82
CA ILE A 162 12.09 -14.02 -4.30
C ILE A 162 12.46 -14.19 -2.82
N PRO A 163 13.74 -14.09 -2.44
CA PRO A 163 14.11 -13.97 -1.03
C PRO A 163 13.72 -12.58 -0.53
N VAL A 164 12.63 -12.51 0.24
CA VAL A 164 12.05 -11.22 0.64
C VAL A 164 12.81 -10.62 1.81
N ARG A 165 12.94 -11.40 2.90
CA ARG A 165 13.65 -10.99 4.12
C ARG A 165 14.01 -12.21 4.97
N SER A 166 15.14 -12.14 5.67
CA SER A 166 15.50 -13.15 6.67
C SER A 166 16.29 -12.55 7.82
N ASP A 167 16.16 -13.18 8.99
CA ASP A 167 17.02 -13.00 10.16
C ASP A 167 17.23 -14.35 10.87
N GLU A 168 17.70 -14.35 12.10
CA GLU A 168 17.95 -15.58 12.88
C GLU A 168 16.68 -16.33 13.28
N ASN A 169 15.50 -15.69 13.21
CA ASN A 169 14.22 -16.22 13.67
C ASN A 169 13.17 -16.38 12.57
N ILE A 170 13.28 -15.65 11.47
CA ILE A 170 12.28 -15.66 10.40
C ILE A 170 12.98 -15.70 9.03
N ILE A 171 12.49 -16.57 8.14
CA ILE A 171 12.88 -16.59 6.74
C ILE A 171 11.62 -16.43 5.93
N PHE A 172 11.53 -15.36 5.13
CA PHE A 172 10.42 -15.10 4.24
C PHE A 172 10.87 -15.15 2.79
N THR A 173 10.30 -16.07 2.03
CA THR A 173 10.47 -16.21 0.59
C THR A 173 9.10 -16.15 -0.08
N CYS A 174 9.04 -15.55 -1.24
CA CYS A 174 7.85 -15.49 -2.07
C CYS A 174 8.11 -16.23 -3.39
N PHE A 175 7.11 -16.96 -3.90
CA PHE A 175 7.13 -17.54 -5.24
C PHE A 175 6.03 -16.93 -6.10
N LEU A 176 6.37 -16.55 -7.34
CA LEU A 176 5.47 -15.88 -8.28
C LEU A 176 4.98 -16.87 -9.35
N GLU A 177 3.66 -17.01 -9.46
CA GLU A 177 3.01 -17.78 -10.52
C GLU A 177 2.17 -16.83 -11.37
N TYR A 178 2.62 -16.55 -12.59
CA TYR A 178 1.96 -15.58 -13.46
C TYR A 178 0.74 -16.17 -14.15
N GLU A 179 -0.31 -15.36 -14.20
CA GLU A 179 -1.55 -15.57 -14.94
C GLU A 179 -1.74 -14.36 -15.90
N PRO A 180 -2.62 -14.41 -16.91
CA PRO A 180 -2.73 -13.31 -17.90
C PRO A 180 -2.96 -11.92 -17.27
N GLU A 181 -3.84 -11.80 -16.29
CA GLU A 181 -4.21 -10.52 -15.66
C GLU A 181 -3.77 -10.40 -14.21
N THR A 182 -3.28 -11.48 -13.61
CA THR A 182 -2.88 -11.53 -12.20
C THR A 182 -1.57 -12.27 -12.00
N VAL A 183 -0.99 -12.12 -10.83
CA VAL A 183 0.09 -12.96 -10.33
C VAL A 183 -0.35 -13.58 -9.03
N LYS A 184 -0.24 -14.90 -8.91
CA LYS A 184 -0.37 -15.57 -7.62
C LYS A 184 0.92 -15.39 -6.84
N ILE A 185 0.79 -14.84 -5.66
CA ILE A 185 1.88 -14.66 -4.71
C ILE A 185 1.78 -15.79 -3.69
N HIS A 186 2.76 -16.67 -3.69
CA HIS A 186 2.88 -17.74 -2.71
C HIS A 186 3.88 -17.32 -1.64
N ASP A 187 3.39 -16.90 -0.49
CA ASP A 187 4.24 -16.55 0.64
C ASP A 187 4.60 -17.80 1.43
N ILE A 188 5.88 -17.97 1.67
CA ILE A 188 6.50 -19.10 2.36
C ILE A 188 7.32 -18.52 3.50
N VAL A 189 6.83 -18.70 4.73
CA VAL A 189 7.43 -18.11 5.93
C VAL A 189 7.82 -19.22 6.90
N TYR A 190 9.11 -19.33 7.17
CA TYR A 190 9.64 -20.15 8.25
C TYR A 190 9.82 -19.27 9.47
N ILE A 191 9.26 -19.70 10.60
CA ILE A 191 9.40 -19.05 11.90
C ILE A 191 10.07 -20.04 12.84
N LYS A 192 11.15 -19.63 13.50
CA LYS A 192 11.87 -20.44 14.47
C LYS A 192 11.07 -20.52 15.77
N ASP A 193 10.87 -21.74 16.22
CA ASP A 193 10.26 -22.07 17.51
C ASP A 193 11.23 -22.95 18.29
N HIS A 194 11.97 -22.34 19.22
CA HIS A 194 13.12 -22.97 19.90
C HIS A 194 14.17 -23.44 18.89
N GLU A 195 14.42 -24.76 18.83
CA GLU A 195 15.39 -25.39 17.91
C GLU A 195 14.79 -25.87 16.59
N THR A 196 13.48 -25.62 16.35
CA THR A 196 12.77 -26.09 15.16
C THR A 196 12.22 -24.95 14.33
N TRP A 197 12.07 -25.21 13.03
CA TRP A 197 11.45 -24.27 12.11
C TRP A 197 10.02 -24.68 11.78
N LYS A 198 9.06 -23.80 11.98
CA LYS A 198 7.66 -23.97 11.57
C LYS A 198 7.44 -23.30 10.21
N LEU A 199 6.95 -24.09 9.24
CA LEU A 199 6.55 -23.59 7.94
C LEU A 199 5.11 -23.08 7.98
N ASN A 200 4.93 -21.82 7.63
CA ASN A 200 3.65 -21.18 7.35
C ASN A 200 3.62 -20.80 5.87
N LYS A 201 2.50 -20.99 5.21
CA LYS A 201 2.36 -20.64 3.79
C LYS A 201 0.93 -20.22 3.47
N SER A 202 0.81 -19.27 2.57
CA SER A 202 -0.47 -18.80 2.05
C SER A 202 -0.29 -18.33 0.60
N CYS A 203 -1.40 -18.22 -0.15
CA CYS A 203 -1.38 -17.79 -1.53
C CYS A 203 -2.57 -16.88 -1.84
N TYR A 204 -2.29 -15.74 -2.45
CA TYR A 204 -3.29 -14.77 -2.89
C TYR A 204 -2.94 -14.22 -4.28
N ARG A 205 -3.82 -13.40 -4.87
CA ARG A 205 -3.57 -12.76 -6.17
C ARG A 205 -3.31 -11.27 -6.03
N LYS A 206 -2.44 -10.78 -6.89
CA LYS A 206 -2.29 -9.36 -7.22
C LYS A 206 -2.64 -9.15 -8.69
N ILE A 207 -3.30 -8.03 -9.01
CA ILE A 207 -3.50 -7.64 -10.40
C ILE A 207 -2.19 -7.15 -11.02
N ARG A 208 -2.02 -7.40 -12.33
CA ARG A 208 -0.84 -6.96 -13.10
C ARG A 208 -1.11 -5.55 -13.61
N LEU A 209 -0.45 -4.57 -13.01
CA LEU A 209 -0.50 -3.16 -13.41
C LEU A 209 0.87 -2.74 -13.92
N SER A 210 0.95 -2.26 -15.17
CA SER A 210 2.14 -1.56 -15.63
C SER A 210 2.06 -0.07 -15.32
N ALA A 211 3.20 0.57 -15.10
CA ALA A 211 3.28 2.01 -14.91
C ALA A 211 2.58 2.78 -16.04
N GLY A 212 2.86 2.40 -17.29
CA GLY A 212 2.25 3.04 -18.46
C GLY A 212 0.74 2.88 -18.54
N TRP A 213 0.19 1.75 -18.08
CA TRP A 213 -1.27 1.57 -17.98
C TRP A 213 -1.86 2.51 -16.94
N VAL A 214 -1.25 2.59 -15.75
CA VAL A 214 -1.71 3.47 -14.66
C VAL A 214 -1.65 4.94 -15.08
N GLU A 215 -0.53 5.41 -15.60
CA GLU A 215 -0.35 6.78 -16.07
C GLU A 215 -1.38 7.16 -17.12
N LYS A 216 -1.55 6.32 -18.16
CA LYS A 216 -2.53 6.56 -19.22
C LYS A 216 -3.92 6.80 -18.68
N HIS A 217 -4.37 5.98 -17.72
CA HIS A 217 -5.72 6.09 -17.19
C HIS A 217 -5.90 7.28 -16.27
N LEU A 218 -4.88 7.61 -15.45
CA LEU A 218 -4.89 8.82 -14.61
C LEU A 218 -4.96 10.09 -15.48
N LEU A 219 -4.15 10.17 -16.54
CA LEU A 219 -4.17 11.30 -17.48
C LEU A 219 -5.53 11.42 -18.21
N ASN A 220 -6.12 10.29 -18.62
CA ASN A 220 -7.43 10.29 -19.27
C ASN A 220 -8.57 10.76 -18.35
N ILE A 221 -8.45 10.57 -17.03
CA ILE A 221 -9.41 11.07 -16.04
C ILE A 221 -9.29 12.60 -15.87
N GLY A 222 -8.13 13.17 -16.14
CA GLY A 222 -7.88 14.61 -16.05
C GLY A 222 -6.77 14.99 -15.09
N PHE A 223 -6.08 14.03 -14.48
CA PHE A 223 -4.89 14.31 -13.67
C PHE A 223 -3.72 14.85 -14.50
N THR A 224 -2.88 15.63 -13.87
CA THR A 224 -1.59 16.08 -14.41
C THR A 224 -0.45 15.29 -13.75
N LEU A 225 0.40 14.63 -14.55
CA LEU A 225 1.55 13.87 -14.04
C LEU A 225 2.60 14.81 -13.47
N GLN A 226 3.01 14.56 -12.23
CA GLN A 226 4.07 15.30 -11.53
C GLN A 226 5.35 14.48 -11.43
N GLU A 227 5.23 13.18 -11.17
CA GLU A 227 6.34 12.25 -11.06
C GLU A 227 5.94 10.87 -11.55
N SER A 228 6.84 10.21 -12.28
CA SER A 228 6.80 8.78 -12.54
C SER A 228 8.21 8.24 -12.48
N THR A 229 8.49 7.43 -11.46
CA THR A 229 9.82 6.88 -11.23
C THR A 229 9.75 5.40 -10.90
N ASN A 230 10.80 4.67 -11.30
CA ASN A 230 10.98 3.26 -10.96
C ASN A 230 12.26 3.10 -10.13
N SER A 231 12.13 2.45 -9.00
CA SER A 231 13.28 2.05 -8.20
C SER A 231 13.20 0.54 -7.92
N ASN A 232 14.05 -0.24 -8.57
CA ASN A 232 14.12 -1.69 -8.43
C ASN A 232 12.75 -2.40 -8.61
N GLY A 233 12.01 -2.03 -9.67
CA GLY A 233 10.69 -2.58 -9.98
C GLY A 233 9.54 -2.03 -9.14
N PHE A 234 9.83 -1.08 -8.23
CA PHE A 234 8.82 -0.39 -7.42
C PHE A 234 8.53 0.97 -8.04
N GLN A 235 7.31 1.13 -8.53
CA GLN A 235 6.85 2.36 -9.19
C GLN A 235 6.39 3.38 -8.17
N THR A 236 6.71 4.65 -8.41
CA THR A 236 6.12 5.80 -7.73
C THR A 236 5.48 6.70 -8.78
N ILE A 237 4.19 6.93 -8.66
CA ILE A 237 3.44 7.85 -9.53
C ILE A 237 2.80 8.91 -8.64
N VAL A 238 3.07 10.17 -8.93
CA VAL A 238 2.45 11.33 -8.29
C VAL A 238 1.71 12.11 -9.36
N VAL A 239 0.42 12.31 -9.15
CA VAL A 239 -0.43 13.11 -10.04
C VAL A 239 -1.19 14.16 -9.25
N MET A 240 -1.57 15.23 -9.93
CA MET A 240 -2.29 16.39 -9.39
C MET A 240 -3.59 16.60 -10.18
N LYS A 241 -4.66 16.91 -9.46
CA LYS A 241 -5.94 17.35 -10.04
C LYS A 241 -5.87 18.77 -10.55
#